data_a6a5fb3014d870c5053d2de1b4376b86
#
_entry.id   a6a5fb3014d870c5053d2de1b4376b86
#
_cell.length_a   1.000
_cell.length_b   1.000
_cell.length_c   1.000
_cell.angle_alpha   90.00
_cell.angle_beta   90.00
_cell.angle_gamma   90.00
#
_symmetry.space_group_name_H-M   'P 1'
#
loop_
_entity.id
_entity.type
_entity.pdbx_description
1 polymer ?
#
loop_
_entity_poly.entity_id
_entity_poly.type
_entity_poly.pdbx_seq_one_letter_code
_entity_poly.pdbx_strand_id
1 'polypeptide(L)'
;MLKKTLRHFSIAAGCILLMSLTQISMASTSKGTANLPSSQQPKDLQDRVRHSLLMLPYYGVFDEIKFSIQGNTVTLAGDVRRPLLKFEAEDAVRRVDGVSNVVNSIEILPLSTADDALRSRMYRAIYSQPGFERYSIQAMKPIRIIVKNGHVTLVGMVGSELDKILAGTAARNVPFAFSVTNNLSIG
;
A
#
# COMPACT_ATOMS: atom_id res chain seq x y z
N MET A 1 -28.30 7.24 63.71
CA MET A 1 -29.50 8.10 63.88
C MET A 1 -30.23 8.15 62.59
N LEU A 2 -31.27 7.39 62.45
CA LEU A 2 -32.69 7.67 62.69
C LEU A 2 -33.21 8.63 61.58
N LYS A 3 -34.23 8.41 60.82
CA LYS A 3 -35.51 7.67 60.77
C LYS A 3 -36.04 7.87 59.34
N LYS A 4 -36.49 6.85 58.67
CA LYS A 4 -37.88 6.38 58.48
C LYS A 4 -38.90 7.51 58.26
N THR A 5 -39.58 7.49 57.12
CA THR A 5 -41.03 7.36 57.08
C THR A 5 -41.58 6.96 55.71
N LEU A 6 -42.28 5.91 55.73
CA LEU A 6 -43.18 5.28 54.78
C LEU A 6 -44.54 5.94 54.86
N ARG A 7 -45.29 6.17 53.76
CA ARG A 7 -46.74 6.19 53.78
C ARG A 7 -47.36 5.84 52.44
N HIS A 8 -48.11 4.81 52.50
CA HIS A 8 -49.06 4.29 51.55
C HIS A 8 -50.25 5.22 51.30
N PHE A 9 -50.95 5.01 50.22
CA PHE A 9 -52.43 4.80 50.04
C PHE A 9 -52.75 5.11 48.55
N SER A 10 -53.44 4.41 47.79
CA SER A 10 -54.48 3.40 47.73
C SER A 10 -55.44 3.77 46.56
N ILE A 11 -55.60 2.88 45.65
CA ILE A 11 -56.77 2.42 44.91
C ILE A 11 -57.82 3.46 44.47
N ALA A 12 -58.13 3.50 43.16
CA ALA A 12 -59.48 3.42 42.63
C ALA A 12 -59.49 2.97 41.15
N ALA A 13 -60.28 1.96 40.95
CA ALA A 13 -60.60 1.33 39.67
C ALA A 13 -61.58 2.20 38.86
N GLY A 14 -61.49 2.14 37.54
CA GLY A 14 -62.46 2.71 36.61
C GLY A 14 -62.29 2.11 35.22
N CYS A 15 -63.01 1.04 34.98
CA CYS A 15 -63.31 0.51 33.65
C CYS A 15 -64.11 1.52 32.81
N ILE A 16 -63.73 1.82 31.61
CA ILE A 16 -64.63 2.11 30.48
C ILE A 16 -64.01 1.63 29.18
N LEU A 17 -64.77 0.95 28.46
CA LEU A 17 -64.74 0.17 27.25
C LEU A 17 -64.59 1.05 25.97
N LEU A 18 -64.02 0.45 24.91
CA LEU A 18 -64.26 0.67 23.49
C LEU A 18 -63.65 1.96 22.82
N MET A 19 -62.73 1.78 21.95
CA MET A 19 -62.90 1.77 20.48
C MET A 19 -61.57 1.55 19.77
N SER A 20 -61.58 0.49 18.99
CA SER A 20 -60.55 0.15 18.00
C SER A 20 -60.46 1.22 16.91
N LEU A 21 -59.29 1.85 16.78
CA LEU A 21 -58.91 2.54 15.57
C LEU A 21 -57.59 1.96 15.11
N THR A 22 -57.67 1.06 14.14
CA THR A 22 -56.51 0.54 13.41
C THR A 22 -55.85 1.67 12.60
N GLN A 23 -54.78 2.23 13.12
CA GLN A 23 -53.94 3.09 12.33
C GLN A 23 -52.94 2.21 11.55
N ILE A 24 -53.19 2.10 10.26
CA ILE A 24 -52.22 1.58 9.29
C ILE A 24 -51.06 2.58 9.25
N SER A 25 -50.00 2.27 9.98
CA SER A 25 -48.74 3.00 9.90
C SER A 25 -48.07 2.61 8.59
N MET A 26 -48.09 3.50 7.61
CA MET A 26 -47.28 3.41 6.41
C MET A 26 -45.81 3.44 6.84
N ALA A 27 -45.18 2.27 6.84
CA ALA A 27 -43.72 2.18 7.00
C ALA A 27 -43.07 2.85 5.81
N SER A 28 -42.58 4.06 6.00
CA SER A 28 -41.63 4.70 5.07
C SER A 28 -40.36 3.87 5.06
N THR A 29 -40.15 3.11 3.98
CA THR A 29 -38.92 2.44 3.69
C THR A 29 -37.86 3.53 3.42
N SER A 30 -37.20 3.98 4.46
CA SER A 30 -35.96 4.72 4.28
C SER A 30 -34.94 3.73 3.70
N LYS A 31 -34.55 3.96 2.42
CA LYS A 31 -33.35 3.35 1.85
C LYS A 31 -32.20 3.68 2.78
N GLY A 32 -31.83 2.70 3.59
CA GLY A 32 -30.61 2.75 4.36
C GLY A 32 -29.44 2.87 3.39
N THR A 33 -28.85 4.04 3.32
CA THR A 33 -27.48 4.20 2.84
C THR A 33 -26.64 3.30 3.73
N ALA A 34 -26.20 2.18 3.18
CA ALA A 34 -25.25 1.30 3.84
C ALA A 34 -24.00 2.12 4.14
N ASN A 35 -23.85 2.57 5.37
CA ASN A 35 -22.59 3.06 5.89
C ASN A 35 -21.60 1.88 5.87
N LEU A 36 -20.78 1.80 4.84
CA LEU A 36 -19.63 0.93 4.83
C LEU A 36 -18.78 1.23 6.06
N PRO A 37 -18.35 0.22 6.81
CA PRO A 37 -17.57 0.44 8.02
C PRO A 37 -16.27 1.19 7.67
N SER A 38 -15.98 2.24 8.40
CA SER A 38 -14.84 3.15 8.22
C SER A 38 -13.46 2.47 8.27
N SER A 39 -13.40 1.19 8.65
CA SER A 39 -12.18 0.37 8.68
C SER A 39 -11.73 -0.16 7.30
N GLN A 40 -12.60 -0.14 6.28
CA GLN A 40 -12.25 -0.58 4.92
C GLN A 40 -11.70 0.55 4.04
N GLN A 41 -12.03 1.80 4.34
CA GLN A 41 -11.60 2.96 3.56
C GLN A 41 -10.07 3.14 3.45
N PRO A 42 -9.26 3.00 4.53
CA PRO A 42 -7.80 3.14 4.42
C PRO A 42 -7.16 2.06 3.55
N LYS A 43 -7.63 0.81 3.67
CA LYS A 43 -7.11 -0.32 2.89
C LYS A 43 -7.44 -0.16 1.40
N ASP A 44 -8.65 0.24 1.10
CA ASP A 44 -9.10 0.50 -0.27
C ASP A 44 -8.31 1.65 -0.92
N LEU A 45 -8.04 2.76 -0.21
CA LEU A 45 -7.20 3.84 -0.72
C LEU A 45 -5.76 3.36 -0.96
N GLN A 46 -5.21 2.56 -0.06
CA GLN A 46 -3.87 1.99 -0.20
C GLN A 46 -3.76 1.10 -1.45
N ASP A 47 -4.78 0.28 -1.71
CA ASP A 47 -4.81 -0.62 -2.86
C ASP A 47 -4.96 0.17 -4.18
N ARG A 48 -5.79 1.23 -4.21
CA ARG A 48 -5.92 2.12 -5.37
C ARG A 48 -4.61 2.87 -5.67
N VAL A 49 -3.96 3.42 -4.66
CA VAL A 49 -2.65 4.08 -4.82
C VAL A 49 -1.61 3.10 -5.33
N ARG A 50 -1.55 1.90 -4.73
CA ARG A 50 -0.63 0.84 -5.19
C ARG A 50 -0.89 0.48 -6.65
N HIS A 51 -2.14 0.29 -7.02
CA HIS A 51 -2.51 -0.05 -8.39
C HIS A 51 -2.09 1.04 -9.37
N SER A 52 -2.34 2.32 -9.05
CA SER A 52 -1.97 3.45 -9.92
C SER A 52 -0.45 3.52 -10.15
N LEU A 53 0.36 3.23 -9.13
CA LEU A 53 1.81 3.19 -9.24
C LEU A 53 2.31 1.98 -10.06
N LEU A 54 1.67 0.82 -9.92
CA LEU A 54 2.03 -0.38 -10.69
C LEU A 54 1.71 -0.26 -12.18
N MET A 55 0.75 0.60 -12.54
CA MET A 55 0.36 0.85 -13.94
C MET A 55 1.19 1.93 -14.63
N LEU A 56 2.18 2.51 -13.94
CA LEU A 56 3.03 3.55 -14.53
C LEU A 56 3.82 3.00 -15.71
N PRO A 57 3.81 3.70 -16.85
CA PRO A 57 4.68 3.36 -17.96
C PRO A 57 6.14 3.49 -17.55
N TYR A 58 6.98 2.57 -18.04
CA TYR A 58 8.43 2.55 -17.77
C TYR A 58 8.84 2.29 -16.31
N TYR A 59 7.91 1.99 -15.40
CA TYR A 59 8.24 1.56 -14.05
C TYR A 59 8.87 0.17 -14.08
N GLY A 60 10.16 0.10 -13.87
CA GLY A 60 10.96 -1.09 -14.15
C GLY A 60 11.69 -1.67 -12.94
N VAL A 61 12.47 -2.69 -13.22
CA VAL A 61 13.29 -3.41 -12.24
C VAL A 61 14.36 -2.53 -11.57
N PHE A 62 14.72 -1.41 -12.17
CA PHE A 62 15.74 -0.48 -11.67
C PHE A 62 15.16 0.75 -10.98
N ASP A 63 13.87 0.73 -10.69
CA ASP A 63 13.14 1.79 -10.02
C ASP A 63 12.48 1.26 -8.76
N GLU A 64 12.42 2.05 -7.71
CA GLU A 64 11.63 1.78 -6.52
C GLU A 64 10.80 2.98 -6.14
N ILE A 65 9.50 2.78 -6.01
CA ILE A 65 8.57 3.78 -5.48
C ILE A 65 7.86 3.17 -4.28
N LYS A 66 8.06 3.79 -3.13
CA LYS A 66 7.35 3.52 -1.88
C LYS A 66 6.34 4.62 -1.63
N PHE A 67 5.29 4.29 -0.90
CA PHE A 67 4.33 5.30 -0.45
C PHE A 67 3.88 5.03 0.98
N SER A 68 3.49 6.09 1.65
CA SER A 68 2.78 6.07 2.92
C SER A 68 1.57 6.98 2.86
N ILE A 69 0.53 6.64 3.61
CA ILE A 69 -0.73 7.39 3.64
C ILE A 69 -0.98 7.87 5.06
N GLN A 70 -1.22 9.17 5.22
CA GLN A 70 -1.65 9.80 6.46
C GLN A 70 -2.92 10.60 6.21
N GLY A 71 -4.06 10.07 6.65
CA GLY A 71 -5.38 10.62 6.26
C GLY A 71 -5.56 10.53 4.75
N ASN A 72 -5.71 11.68 4.09
CA ASN A 72 -5.84 11.80 2.63
C ASN A 72 -4.55 12.33 1.95
N THR A 73 -3.45 12.40 2.70
CA THR A 73 -2.14 12.79 2.16
C THR A 73 -1.31 11.55 1.86
N VAL A 74 -0.81 11.46 0.64
CA VAL A 74 0.11 10.40 0.20
C VAL A 74 1.51 10.97 0.07
N THR A 75 2.47 10.35 0.77
CA THR A 75 3.89 10.66 0.61
C THR A 75 4.55 9.59 -0.25
N LEU A 76 5.14 10.00 -1.37
CA LEU A 76 5.94 9.16 -2.26
C LEU A 76 7.42 9.30 -1.93
N ALA A 77 8.14 8.20 -1.91
CA ALA A 77 9.59 8.16 -1.69
C ALA A 77 10.22 7.02 -2.50
N GLY A 78 11.52 7.01 -2.62
CA GLY A 78 12.28 5.98 -3.32
C GLY A 78 13.17 6.57 -4.41
N ASP A 79 13.65 5.70 -5.30
CA ASP A 79 14.67 6.02 -6.30
C ASP A 79 14.18 5.62 -7.69
N VAL A 80 14.24 6.53 -8.64
CA VAL A 80 13.87 6.27 -10.02
C VAL A 80 14.99 6.66 -10.99
N ARG A 81 15.11 5.89 -12.06
CA ARG A 81 16.14 6.14 -13.08
C ARG A 81 15.75 7.27 -14.04
N ARG A 82 14.46 7.44 -14.28
CA ARG A 82 13.95 8.41 -15.25
C ARG A 82 13.26 9.57 -14.53
N PRO A 83 13.65 10.83 -14.80
CA PRO A 83 12.98 11.99 -14.22
C PRO A 83 11.47 12.00 -14.46
N LEU A 84 11.04 11.59 -15.67
CA LEU A 84 9.63 11.53 -16.04
C LEU A 84 8.81 10.67 -15.08
N LEU A 85 9.36 9.53 -14.64
CA LEU A 85 8.67 8.61 -13.72
C LEU A 85 8.33 9.25 -12.37
N LYS A 86 9.18 10.16 -11.88
CA LYS A 86 8.89 10.94 -10.65
C LYS A 86 7.63 11.79 -10.82
N PHE A 87 7.48 12.48 -11.95
CA PHE A 87 6.32 13.33 -12.22
C PHE A 87 5.07 12.50 -12.51
N GLU A 88 5.20 11.43 -13.29
CA GLU A 88 4.09 10.53 -13.61
C GLU A 88 3.55 9.82 -12.36
N ALA A 89 4.41 9.45 -11.41
CA ALA A 89 4.00 8.87 -10.14
C ALA A 89 3.14 9.84 -9.31
N GLU A 90 3.57 11.10 -9.21
CA GLU A 90 2.80 12.14 -8.52
C GLU A 90 1.45 12.37 -9.18
N ASP A 91 1.43 12.51 -10.50
CA ASP A 91 0.21 12.76 -11.26
C ASP A 91 -0.76 11.56 -11.21
N ALA A 92 -0.25 10.35 -11.25
CA ALA A 92 -1.07 9.14 -11.14
C ALA A 92 -1.74 9.06 -9.76
N VAL A 93 -0.98 9.32 -8.69
CA VAL A 93 -1.51 9.28 -7.32
C VAL A 93 -2.47 10.43 -7.06
N ARG A 94 -2.21 11.63 -7.58
CA ARG A 94 -3.11 12.79 -7.44
C ARG A 94 -4.50 12.54 -8.05
N ARG A 95 -4.60 11.67 -9.06
CA ARG A 95 -5.87 11.30 -9.70
C ARG A 95 -6.63 10.18 -8.97
N VAL A 96 -6.07 9.62 -7.90
CA VAL A 96 -6.75 8.57 -7.11
C VAL A 96 -7.83 9.20 -6.23
N ASP A 97 -9.05 8.71 -6.35
CA ASP A 97 -10.16 9.16 -5.50
C ASP A 97 -9.84 8.95 -4.02
N GLY A 98 -10.01 10.00 -3.22
CA GLY A 98 -9.70 10.00 -1.80
C GLY A 98 -8.32 10.57 -1.46
N VAL A 99 -7.47 10.87 -2.45
CA VAL A 99 -6.21 11.59 -2.24
C VAL A 99 -6.47 13.10 -2.34
N SER A 100 -6.12 13.83 -1.29
CA SER A 100 -6.24 15.30 -1.26
C SER A 100 -4.91 16.00 -1.48
N ASN A 101 -3.80 15.37 -1.08
CA ASN A 101 -2.47 15.94 -1.22
C ASN A 101 -1.43 14.86 -1.51
N VAL A 102 -0.41 15.21 -2.31
CA VAL A 102 0.73 14.32 -2.62
C VAL A 102 2.03 15.05 -2.29
N VAL A 103 2.85 14.43 -1.44
CA VAL A 103 4.21 14.87 -1.15
C VAL A 103 5.17 13.96 -1.90
N ASN A 104 5.90 14.51 -2.86
CA ASN A 104 6.78 13.72 -3.73
C ASN A 104 8.25 13.89 -3.34
N SER A 105 8.77 12.94 -2.58
CA SER A 105 10.16 12.84 -2.14
C SER A 105 10.95 11.78 -2.93
N ILE A 106 10.49 11.40 -4.13
CA ILE A 106 11.23 10.48 -5.01
C ILE A 106 12.54 11.13 -5.45
N GLU A 107 13.65 10.40 -5.32
CA GLU A 107 14.96 10.84 -5.82
C GLU A 107 15.18 10.34 -7.26
N ILE A 108 15.87 11.15 -8.04
CA ILE A 108 16.30 10.76 -9.39
C ILE A 108 17.72 10.26 -9.29
N LEU A 109 17.96 9.02 -9.72
CA LEU A 109 19.29 8.42 -9.74
C LEU A 109 20.20 9.16 -10.70
N PRO A 110 21.49 9.37 -10.33
CA PRO A 110 22.45 10.03 -11.20
C PRO A 110 22.60 9.32 -12.54
N LEU A 111 22.77 10.11 -13.60
CA LEU A 111 23.14 9.58 -14.92
C LEU A 111 24.60 9.10 -14.87
N SER A 112 24.81 7.79 -15.04
CA SER A 112 26.11 7.16 -14.98
C SER A 112 26.13 5.93 -15.90
N THR A 113 27.00 5.93 -16.89
CA THR A 113 27.21 4.78 -17.79
C THR A 113 27.77 3.57 -17.02
N ALA A 114 28.58 3.82 -15.98
CA ALA A 114 29.12 2.77 -15.11
C ALA A 114 27.98 2.10 -14.31
N ASP A 115 27.05 2.90 -13.73
CA ASP A 115 25.89 2.37 -13.02
C ASP A 115 24.93 1.63 -13.96
N ASP A 116 24.74 2.10 -15.20
CA ASP A 116 23.92 1.41 -16.20
C ASP A 116 24.52 0.04 -16.61
N ALA A 117 25.84 0.00 -16.78
CA ALA A 117 26.54 -1.26 -17.01
C ALA A 117 26.43 -2.20 -15.78
N LEU A 118 26.52 -1.65 -14.57
CA LEU A 118 26.37 -2.41 -13.33
C LEU A 118 24.93 -2.94 -13.17
N ARG A 119 23.91 -2.14 -13.44
CA ARG A 119 22.48 -2.57 -13.45
C ARG A 119 22.29 -3.78 -14.37
N SER A 120 22.84 -3.73 -15.57
CA SER A 120 22.71 -4.81 -16.55
C SER A 120 23.40 -6.10 -16.10
N ARG A 121 24.57 -5.99 -15.45
CA ARG A 121 25.30 -7.15 -14.87
C ARG A 121 24.53 -7.73 -13.69
N MET A 122 24.03 -6.88 -12.78
CA MET A 122 23.22 -7.29 -11.63
C MET A 122 21.97 -8.03 -12.05
N TYR A 123 21.23 -7.49 -13.02
CA TYR A 123 20.04 -8.10 -13.55
C TYR A 123 20.32 -9.52 -14.04
N ARG A 124 21.35 -9.67 -14.90
CA ARG A 124 21.74 -10.99 -15.40
C ARG A 124 22.18 -11.94 -14.28
N ALA A 125 23.03 -11.48 -13.38
CA ALA A 125 23.54 -12.31 -12.29
C ALA A 125 22.42 -12.84 -11.38
N ILE A 126 21.41 -12.02 -11.07
CA ILE A 126 20.33 -12.38 -10.17
C ILE A 126 19.28 -13.22 -10.90
N TYR A 127 18.77 -12.75 -12.03
CA TYR A 127 17.64 -13.39 -12.72
C TYR A 127 18.04 -14.65 -13.53
N SER A 128 19.32 -14.94 -13.70
CA SER A 128 19.84 -16.18 -14.29
C SER A 128 20.13 -17.27 -13.24
N GLN A 129 19.87 -17.02 -11.96
CA GLN A 129 20.05 -18.06 -10.93
C GLN A 129 19.05 -19.19 -11.13
N PRO A 130 19.47 -20.45 -10.98
CA PRO A 130 18.56 -21.59 -10.99
C PRO A 130 17.40 -21.38 -9.99
N GLY A 131 16.16 -21.62 -10.42
CA GLY A 131 14.96 -21.43 -9.62
C GLY A 131 14.41 -20.01 -9.59
N PHE A 132 15.08 -19.03 -10.25
CA PHE A 132 14.61 -17.65 -10.36
C PHE A 132 13.78 -17.38 -11.62
N GLU A 133 13.55 -18.42 -12.44
CA GLU A 133 12.67 -18.33 -13.61
C GLU A 133 11.29 -17.81 -13.23
N ARG A 134 10.74 -18.24 -12.07
CA ARG A 134 9.45 -17.78 -11.53
C ARG A 134 9.40 -16.27 -11.27
N TYR A 135 10.52 -15.64 -11.00
CA TYR A 135 10.63 -14.18 -10.83
C TYR A 135 10.88 -13.47 -12.16
N SER A 136 11.58 -14.13 -13.09
CA SER A 136 11.94 -13.53 -14.37
C SER A 136 10.77 -13.45 -15.35
N ILE A 137 9.77 -14.35 -15.27
CA ILE A 137 8.59 -14.35 -16.14
C ILE A 137 7.51 -13.36 -15.70
N GLN A 138 7.56 -12.85 -14.46
CA GLN A 138 6.57 -11.90 -13.97
C GLN A 138 6.67 -10.56 -14.71
N ALA A 139 5.52 -9.98 -15.08
CA ALA A 139 5.45 -8.67 -15.73
C ALA A 139 6.11 -7.59 -14.85
N MET A 140 5.78 -7.59 -13.54
CA MET A 140 6.47 -6.78 -12.54
C MET A 140 7.50 -7.63 -11.83
N LYS A 141 8.77 -7.34 -12.06
CA LYS A 141 9.88 -8.05 -11.42
C LYS A 141 9.87 -7.82 -9.91
N PRO A 142 9.76 -8.88 -9.06
CA PRO A 142 9.64 -8.70 -7.63
C PRO A 142 10.95 -8.28 -6.95
N ILE A 143 12.10 -8.60 -7.53
CA ILE A 143 13.41 -8.15 -7.05
C ILE A 143 13.80 -6.90 -7.83
N ARG A 144 13.88 -5.78 -7.15
CA ARG A 144 14.31 -4.50 -7.72
C ARG A 144 15.78 -4.25 -7.41
N ILE A 145 16.48 -3.62 -8.33
CA ILE A 145 17.94 -3.43 -8.30
C ILE A 145 18.23 -1.94 -8.39
N ILE A 146 18.42 -1.30 -7.27
CA ILE A 146 18.74 0.13 -7.22
C ILE A 146 20.25 0.29 -7.19
N VAL A 147 20.78 1.04 -8.15
CA VAL A 147 22.22 1.33 -8.25
C VAL A 147 22.45 2.83 -8.24
N LYS A 148 23.21 3.29 -7.27
CA LYS A 148 23.56 4.71 -7.07
C LYS A 148 25.06 4.83 -6.79
N ASN A 149 25.82 5.41 -7.71
CA ASN A 149 27.27 5.61 -7.60
C ASN A 149 28.03 4.31 -7.28
N GLY A 150 27.67 3.19 -7.92
CA GLY A 150 28.30 1.88 -7.70
C GLY A 150 27.83 1.14 -6.44
N HIS A 151 26.97 1.73 -5.63
CA HIS A 151 26.30 1.08 -4.50
C HIS A 151 25.00 0.44 -4.95
N VAL A 152 24.80 -0.82 -4.60
CA VAL A 152 23.65 -1.63 -5.02
C VAL A 152 22.76 -1.91 -3.84
N THR A 153 21.47 -1.66 -3.99
CA THR A 153 20.44 -2.06 -3.02
C THR A 153 19.42 -2.96 -3.70
N LEU A 154 19.24 -4.17 -3.17
CA LEU A 154 18.16 -5.08 -3.58
C LEU A 154 16.96 -4.84 -2.69
N VAL A 155 15.79 -4.61 -3.29
CA VAL A 155 14.53 -4.39 -2.58
C VAL A 155 13.41 -5.19 -3.24
N GLY A 156 12.34 -5.41 -2.50
CA GLY A 156 11.19 -6.16 -2.97
C GLY A 156 10.92 -7.41 -2.15
N MET A 157 10.26 -8.40 -2.76
CA MET A 157 9.76 -9.57 -2.04
C MET A 157 10.14 -10.86 -2.77
N VAL A 158 10.58 -11.85 -2.00
CA VAL A 158 10.92 -13.20 -2.49
C VAL A 158 10.17 -14.25 -1.68
N GLY A 159 10.04 -15.45 -2.23
CA GLY A 159 9.24 -16.53 -1.62
C GLY A 159 9.93 -17.27 -0.47
N SER A 160 11.24 -17.09 -0.26
CA SER A 160 11.96 -17.80 0.79
C SER A 160 13.24 -17.07 1.22
N GLU A 161 13.73 -17.44 2.42
CA GLU A 161 15.04 -16.96 2.90
C GLU A 161 16.19 -17.44 2.00
N LEU A 162 16.07 -18.64 1.44
CA LEU A 162 17.06 -19.17 0.49
C LEU A 162 17.14 -18.28 -0.76
N ASP A 163 16.00 -17.86 -1.31
CA ASP A 163 15.99 -16.94 -2.47
C ASP A 163 16.64 -15.61 -2.14
N LYS A 164 16.38 -15.06 -0.95
CA LYS A 164 16.99 -13.83 -0.48
C LYS A 164 18.51 -13.99 -0.37
N ILE A 165 18.99 -15.10 0.19
CA ILE A 165 20.42 -15.39 0.30
C ILE A 165 21.03 -15.57 -1.10
N LEU A 166 20.40 -16.31 -1.99
CA LEU A 166 20.90 -16.54 -3.35
C LEU A 166 20.96 -15.24 -4.15
N ALA A 167 19.93 -14.40 -4.12
CA ALA A 167 19.93 -13.08 -4.76
C ALA A 167 21.07 -12.21 -4.25
N GLY A 168 21.24 -12.13 -2.93
CA GLY A 168 22.31 -11.36 -2.30
C GLY A 168 23.71 -11.89 -2.64
N THR A 169 23.90 -13.20 -2.71
CA THR A 169 25.16 -13.82 -3.08
C THR A 169 25.48 -13.60 -4.55
N ALA A 170 24.51 -13.78 -5.43
CA ALA A 170 24.66 -13.49 -6.86
C ALA A 170 25.06 -12.02 -7.09
N ALA A 171 24.43 -11.09 -6.38
CA ALA A 171 24.75 -9.68 -6.49
C ALA A 171 26.18 -9.35 -5.97
N ARG A 172 26.59 -9.92 -4.84
CA ARG A 172 27.95 -9.69 -4.30
C ARG A 172 29.07 -10.20 -5.20
N ASN A 173 28.80 -11.19 -6.02
CA ASN A 173 29.76 -11.74 -6.98
C ASN A 173 29.89 -10.93 -8.27
N VAL A 174 29.07 -9.87 -8.45
CA VAL A 174 29.17 -9.00 -9.62
C VAL A 174 30.34 -8.00 -9.43
N PRO A 175 31.32 -7.97 -10.35
CA PRO A 175 32.46 -7.05 -10.25
C PRO A 175 31.99 -5.59 -10.42
N PHE A 176 32.79 -4.67 -9.82
CA PHE A 176 32.60 -3.22 -9.86
C PHE A 176 31.41 -2.69 -9.04
N ALA A 177 30.80 -3.49 -8.17
CA ALA A 177 29.94 -2.99 -7.11
C ALA A 177 30.80 -2.58 -5.91
N PHE A 178 30.64 -1.35 -5.42
CA PHE A 178 31.33 -0.90 -4.21
C PHE A 178 30.70 -1.51 -2.95
N SER A 179 29.39 -1.67 -2.95
CA SER A 179 28.66 -2.38 -1.89
C SER A 179 27.38 -2.99 -2.41
N VAL A 180 26.92 -4.03 -1.71
CA VAL A 180 25.62 -4.66 -1.96
C VAL A 180 24.84 -4.75 -0.65
N THR A 181 23.71 -4.06 -0.58
CA THR A 181 22.75 -4.14 0.53
C THR A 181 21.54 -4.96 0.09
N ASN A 182 21.21 -6.01 0.85
CA ASN A 182 20.10 -6.91 0.54
C ASN A 182 18.94 -6.65 1.49
N ASN A 183 17.98 -5.83 1.05
CA ASN A 183 16.75 -5.46 1.75
C ASN A 183 15.52 -6.21 1.21
N LEU A 184 15.70 -7.40 0.64
CA LEU A 184 14.59 -8.23 0.23
C LEU A 184 13.81 -8.71 1.46
N SER A 185 12.48 -8.67 1.37
CA SER A 185 11.55 -9.26 2.34
C SER A 185 11.08 -10.63 1.85
N ILE A 186 10.57 -11.44 2.78
CA ILE A 186 9.95 -12.73 2.48
C ILE A 186 8.43 -12.53 2.51
N GLY A 187 7.71 -13.04 1.50
CA GLY A 187 6.26 -12.95 1.36
C GLY A 187 5.58 -14.30 1.37
#